data_c2222320c127698b414a4d8c6581037d
#
_entry.id   c2222320c127698b414a4d8c6581037d
#
_cell.length_a   1.000
_cell.length_b   1.000
_cell.length_c   1.000
_cell.angle_alpha   90.00
_cell.angle_beta   90.00
_cell.angle_gamma   90.00
#
_symmetry.space_group_name_H-M   'P 1'
#
loop_
_entity.id
_entity.type
_entity.pdbx_description
1 polymer ?
#
loop_
_entity_poly.entity_id
_entity_poly.type
_entity_poly.pdbx_seq_one_letter_code
_entity_poly.pdbx_strand_id
1 'polypeptide(L)'
;MATMQSLLTKVLPILISLMIGRLLGKFKLLDAIGVTTIKTLVTRVTLPFVIFQAFYTVDYSLDTLLVALCVLTICLALFALGFTLKKFVRNLTLLLPFTLTGFEMGMLGFPLFLLLSGQERMGSIAVVDLGQEIFVFTIYLFMLRRETGSRQSLPEAVREVIKNPVIIAVLLGLLVGVTGLGRLMAGTLAGEVVDGVCGFVSAPTAALILFSIGYDLRLDRRLLSRAMKTVLLRLACVLLIGGGLTFLLFQLIPYDPFLLLAMLLMLVLPAPFVLPVYSQSPQEAEFVSMYLSLGTMFSILLYAVLIIIKPMIVG
;
A
#
# COMPACT_ATOMS: atom_id res chain seq x y z
N MET A 1 4.18 11.93 -28.15
CA MET A 1 5.25 12.61 -27.37
C MET A 1 4.87 12.82 -25.91
N ALA A 2 3.68 13.30 -25.58
CA ALA A 2 3.23 13.51 -24.19
C ALA A 2 3.29 12.25 -23.30
N THR A 3 2.91 11.08 -23.81
CA THR A 3 2.95 9.81 -23.08
C THR A 3 4.38 9.37 -22.73
N MET A 4 5.32 9.52 -23.65
CA MET A 4 6.74 9.19 -23.41
C MET A 4 7.36 10.12 -22.36
N GLN A 5 7.05 11.41 -22.45
CA GLN A 5 7.50 12.40 -21.45
C GLN A 5 6.92 12.09 -20.07
N SER A 6 5.63 11.76 -19.98
CA SER A 6 4.96 11.37 -18.72
C SER A 6 5.57 10.09 -18.13
N LEU A 7 5.91 9.09 -18.94
CA LEU A 7 6.62 7.89 -18.50
C LEU A 7 7.99 8.24 -17.91
N LEU A 8 8.80 9.00 -18.63
CA LEU A 8 10.13 9.36 -18.18
C LEU A 8 10.09 10.18 -16.89
N THR A 9 9.20 11.16 -16.79
CA THR A 9 9.12 12.04 -15.61
C THR A 9 8.56 11.36 -14.36
N LYS A 10 7.75 10.30 -14.49
CA LYS A 10 7.11 9.61 -13.36
C LYS A 10 7.73 8.26 -13.02
N VAL A 11 8.17 7.49 -14.02
CA VAL A 11 8.76 6.15 -13.78
C VAL A 11 10.25 6.25 -13.48
N LEU A 12 10.97 7.11 -14.19
CA LEU A 12 12.42 7.22 -14.03
C LEU A 12 12.86 7.62 -12.61
N PRO A 13 12.20 8.58 -11.91
CA PRO A 13 12.52 8.87 -10.51
C PRO A 13 12.35 7.64 -9.60
N ILE A 14 11.34 6.81 -9.83
CA ILE A 14 11.12 5.58 -9.04
C ILE A 14 12.26 4.60 -9.28
N LEU A 15 12.58 4.32 -10.55
CA LEU A 15 13.65 3.38 -10.91
C LEU A 15 15.01 3.85 -10.42
N ILE A 16 15.32 5.14 -10.56
CA ILE A 16 16.57 5.74 -10.06
C ILE A 16 16.63 5.63 -8.53
N SER A 17 15.54 5.94 -7.83
CA SER A 17 15.49 5.84 -6.37
C SER A 17 15.70 4.41 -5.88
N LEU A 18 15.08 3.42 -6.51
CA LEU A 18 15.31 2.00 -6.21
C LEU A 18 16.76 1.60 -6.50
N MET A 19 17.33 2.07 -7.61
CA MET A 19 18.71 1.80 -7.95
C MET A 19 19.67 2.44 -6.95
N ILE A 20 19.42 3.68 -6.52
CA ILE A 20 20.19 4.33 -5.45
C ILE A 20 20.15 3.49 -4.18
N GLY A 21 18.95 3.06 -3.74
CA GLY A 21 18.79 2.19 -2.58
C GLY A 21 19.63 0.91 -2.68
N ARG A 22 19.61 0.26 -3.85
CA ARG A 22 20.42 -0.93 -4.13
C ARG A 22 21.91 -0.64 -4.08
N LEU A 23 22.34 0.49 -4.63
CA LEU A 23 23.76 0.91 -4.64
C LEU A 23 24.25 1.29 -3.24
N LEU A 24 23.44 1.96 -2.43
CA LEU A 24 23.76 2.29 -1.03
C LEU A 24 24.10 1.03 -0.23
N GLY A 25 23.34 -0.06 -0.42
CA GLY A 25 23.65 -1.36 0.20
C GLY A 25 24.89 -2.01 -0.40
N LYS A 26 25.05 -2.01 -1.73
CA LYS A 26 26.20 -2.62 -2.42
C LYS A 26 27.53 -1.97 -2.03
N PHE A 27 27.56 -0.64 -1.94
CA PHE A 27 28.74 0.12 -1.54
C PHE A 27 28.92 0.25 -0.02
N LYS A 28 28.08 -0.41 0.78
CA LYS A 28 28.09 -0.36 2.25
C LYS A 28 28.00 1.07 2.83
N LEU A 29 27.43 2.00 2.07
CA LEU A 29 27.12 3.35 2.55
C LEU A 29 25.93 3.36 3.51
N LEU A 30 25.07 2.35 3.41
CA LEU A 30 23.95 2.10 4.29
C LEU A 30 23.97 0.63 4.69
N ASP A 31 23.88 0.37 5.99
CA ASP A 31 23.77 -0.98 6.55
C ASP A 31 22.30 -1.34 6.88
N ALA A 32 22.07 -2.55 7.38
CA ALA A 32 20.72 -3.00 7.74
C ALA A 32 20.11 -2.17 8.87
N ILE A 33 20.92 -1.64 9.80
CA ILE A 33 20.46 -0.79 10.91
C ILE A 33 20.02 0.56 10.34
N GLY A 34 20.84 1.17 9.48
CA GLY A 34 20.51 2.44 8.81
C GLY A 34 19.23 2.37 8.00
N VAL A 35 19.01 1.29 7.23
CA VAL A 35 17.74 1.10 6.49
C VAL A 35 16.55 0.94 7.43
N THR A 36 16.70 0.19 8.51
CA THR A 36 15.66 0.03 9.53
C THR A 36 15.32 1.37 10.19
N THR A 37 16.33 2.21 10.44
CA THR A 37 16.13 3.57 10.97
C THR A 37 15.37 4.44 9.99
N ILE A 38 15.71 4.41 8.69
CA ILE A 38 14.97 5.13 7.65
C ILE A 38 13.52 4.67 7.60
N LYS A 39 13.26 3.37 7.56
CA LYS A 39 11.91 2.81 7.59
C LYS A 39 11.13 3.25 8.83
N THR A 40 11.78 3.26 9.99
CA THR A 40 11.16 3.71 11.24
C THR A 40 10.83 5.20 11.21
N LEU A 41 11.73 6.05 10.71
CA LEU A 41 11.48 7.48 10.52
C LEU A 41 10.30 7.70 9.58
N VAL A 42 10.27 6.99 8.47
CA VAL A 42 9.17 7.08 7.51
C VAL A 42 7.85 6.64 8.15
N THR A 43 7.77 5.45 8.69
CA THR A 43 6.50 4.89 9.19
C THR A 43 5.99 5.56 10.46
N ARG A 44 6.89 6.15 11.27
CA ARG A 44 6.50 6.79 12.53
C ARG A 44 6.37 8.32 12.46
N VAL A 45 6.97 8.95 11.44
CA VAL A 45 6.97 10.41 11.33
C VAL A 45 6.40 10.85 9.99
N THR A 46 7.07 10.61 8.86
CA THR A 46 6.71 11.29 7.62
C THR A 46 5.46 10.71 6.95
N LEU A 47 5.26 9.41 6.96
CA LEU A 47 4.08 8.74 6.39
C LEU A 47 2.77 9.09 7.13
N PRO A 48 2.71 9.19 8.47
CA PRO A 48 1.53 9.69 9.16
C PRO A 48 1.04 11.05 8.67
N PHE A 49 1.92 11.97 8.31
CA PHE A 49 1.53 13.27 7.75
C PHE A 49 0.94 13.15 6.34
N VAL A 50 1.48 12.27 5.49
CA VAL A 50 0.89 11.95 4.18
C VAL A 50 -0.54 11.43 4.35
N ILE A 51 -0.71 10.45 5.24
CA ILE A 51 -1.98 9.78 5.48
C ILE A 51 -2.98 10.74 6.12
N PHE A 52 -2.60 11.46 7.16
CA PHE A 52 -3.46 12.46 7.79
C PHE A 52 -3.99 13.45 6.74
N GLN A 53 -3.08 14.02 5.93
CA GLN A 53 -3.46 14.98 4.89
C GLN A 53 -4.39 14.37 3.85
N ALA A 54 -4.15 13.12 3.43
CA ALA A 54 -5.01 12.42 2.49
C ALA A 54 -6.41 12.19 3.05
N PHE A 55 -6.54 11.80 4.34
CA PHE A 55 -7.82 11.51 4.96
C PHE A 55 -8.61 12.76 5.36
N TYR A 56 -7.96 13.83 5.83
CA TYR A 56 -8.70 15.03 6.26
C TYR A 56 -9.29 15.82 5.10
N THR A 57 -8.76 15.65 3.88
CA THR A 57 -9.26 16.30 2.66
C THR A 57 -10.42 15.56 1.99
N VAL A 58 -10.75 14.36 2.47
CA VAL A 58 -11.84 13.55 1.90
C VAL A 58 -13.20 14.15 2.19
N ASP A 59 -14.05 14.17 1.18
CA ASP A 59 -15.48 14.43 1.33
C ASP A 59 -16.23 13.11 1.58
N TYR A 60 -16.54 12.85 2.86
CA TYR A 60 -17.19 11.61 3.27
C TYR A 60 -18.68 11.60 2.91
N SER A 61 -19.06 10.66 2.07
CA SER A 61 -20.40 10.46 1.53
C SER A 61 -20.80 8.98 1.57
N LEU A 62 -22.01 8.67 1.14
CA LEU A 62 -22.43 7.26 0.95
C LEU A 62 -21.55 6.55 -0.08
N ASP A 63 -21.10 7.25 -1.13
CA ASP A 63 -20.21 6.67 -2.15
C ASP A 63 -18.86 6.28 -1.53
N THR A 64 -18.30 7.11 -0.64
CA THR A 64 -17.08 6.81 0.13
C THR A 64 -17.24 5.53 0.95
N LEU A 65 -18.39 5.36 1.61
CA LEU A 65 -18.70 4.16 2.38
C LEU A 65 -18.80 2.92 1.46
N LEU A 66 -19.44 3.05 0.30
CA LEU A 66 -19.56 1.97 -0.68
C LEU A 66 -18.19 1.53 -1.20
N VAL A 67 -17.29 2.48 -1.46
CA VAL A 67 -15.90 2.19 -1.85
C VAL A 67 -15.18 1.41 -0.75
N ALA A 68 -15.24 1.88 0.49
CA ALA A 68 -14.58 1.22 1.62
C ALA A 68 -15.14 -0.20 1.85
N LEU A 69 -16.46 -0.40 1.73
CA LEU A 69 -17.10 -1.71 1.82
C LEU A 69 -16.72 -2.63 0.65
N CYS A 70 -16.60 -2.09 -0.55
CA CYS A 70 -16.12 -2.84 -1.71
C CYS A 70 -14.69 -3.35 -1.50
N VAL A 71 -13.78 -2.48 -1.07
CA VAL A 71 -12.38 -2.85 -0.80
C VAL A 71 -12.29 -3.87 0.33
N LEU A 72 -13.04 -3.68 1.42
CA LEU A 72 -13.14 -4.66 2.50
C LEU A 72 -13.61 -6.02 1.96
N THR A 73 -14.62 -6.03 1.08
CA THR A 73 -15.13 -7.24 0.44
C THR A 73 -14.09 -7.90 -0.46
N ILE A 74 -13.33 -7.12 -1.24
CA ILE A 74 -12.21 -7.62 -2.04
C ILE A 74 -11.20 -8.34 -1.14
N CYS A 75 -10.78 -7.69 -0.04
CA CYS A 75 -9.82 -8.26 0.90
C CYS A 75 -10.34 -9.56 1.54
N LEU A 76 -11.60 -9.59 1.99
CA LEU A 76 -12.22 -10.78 2.59
C LEU A 76 -12.35 -11.92 1.58
N ALA A 77 -12.78 -11.63 0.35
CA ALA A 77 -12.92 -12.64 -0.71
C ALA A 77 -11.58 -13.26 -1.09
N LEU A 78 -10.54 -12.43 -1.27
CA LEU A 78 -9.18 -12.90 -1.54
C LEU A 78 -8.62 -13.73 -0.39
N PHE A 79 -8.89 -13.30 0.84
CA PHE A 79 -8.44 -14.01 2.05
C PHE A 79 -9.10 -15.40 2.16
N ALA A 80 -10.42 -15.48 1.98
CA ALA A 80 -11.16 -16.73 1.96
C ALA A 80 -10.70 -17.67 0.82
N LEU A 81 -10.49 -17.10 -0.38
CA LEU A 81 -9.92 -17.83 -1.50
C LEU A 81 -8.53 -18.36 -1.17
N GLY A 82 -7.68 -17.57 -0.49
CA GLY A 82 -6.35 -17.97 -0.06
C GLY A 82 -6.37 -19.19 0.85
N PHE A 83 -7.29 -19.27 1.82
CA PHE A 83 -7.47 -20.46 2.65
C PHE A 83 -7.95 -21.68 1.86
N THR A 84 -8.81 -21.46 0.87
CA THR A 84 -9.29 -22.54 0.01
C THR A 84 -8.16 -23.07 -0.86
N LEU A 85 -7.40 -22.18 -1.52
CA LEU A 85 -6.29 -22.55 -2.39
C LEU A 85 -5.12 -23.17 -1.61
N LYS A 86 -4.88 -22.78 -0.36
CA LYS A 86 -3.86 -23.37 0.52
C LYS A 86 -3.98 -24.89 0.61
N LYS A 87 -5.21 -25.44 0.50
CA LYS A 87 -5.46 -26.89 0.51
C LYS A 87 -4.93 -27.61 -0.75
N PHE A 88 -4.97 -26.91 -1.90
CA PHE A 88 -4.60 -27.47 -3.21
C PHE A 88 -3.15 -27.14 -3.60
N VAL A 89 -2.60 -26.02 -3.14
CA VAL A 89 -1.29 -25.49 -3.56
C VAL A 89 -0.35 -25.37 -2.36
N ARG A 90 -0.22 -26.47 -1.60
CA ARG A 90 0.61 -26.54 -0.36
C ARG A 90 2.09 -26.23 -0.58
N ASN A 91 2.59 -26.40 -1.81
CA ASN A 91 4.02 -26.25 -2.15
C ASN A 91 4.46 -24.80 -2.31
N LEU A 92 3.54 -23.82 -2.33
CA LEU A 92 3.89 -22.42 -2.54
C LEU A 92 4.32 -21.74 -1.24
N THR A 93 3.46 -21.66 -0.25
CA THR A 93 3.78 -21.07 1.08
C THR A 93 2.71 -21.42 2.10
N LEU A 94 3.12 -21.51 3.37
CA LEU A 94 2.18 -21.67 4.49
C LEU A 94 1.35 -20.39 4.69
N LEU A 95 1.90 -19.23 4.32
CA LEU A 95 1.27 -17.92 4.41
C LEU A 95 0.45 -17.55 3.16
N LEU A 96 0.01 -18.52 2.34
CA LEU A 96 -0.70 -18.27 1.09
C LEU A 96 -1.91 -17.32 1.25
N PRO A 97 -2.80 -17.46 2.26
CA PRO A 97 -3.91 -16.52 2.44
C PRO A 97 -3.44 -15.07 2.61
N PHE A 98 -2.32 -14.89 3.28
CA PHE A 98 -1.74 -13.57 3.56
C PHE A 98 -0.96 -13.01 2.37
N THR A 99 -0.42 -13.86 1.50
CA THR A 99 0.24 -13.41 0.27
C THR A 99 -0.76 -13.06 -0.83
N LEU A 100 -1.99 -13.60 -0.81
CA LEU A 100 -3.01 -13.32 -1.82
C LEU A 100 -3.85 -12.09 -1.51
N THR A 101 -3.89 -11.63 -0.27
CA THR A 101 -4.69 -10.48 0.16
C THR A 101 -3.86 -9.42 0.87
N GLY A 102 -4.49 -8.28 1.16
CA GLY A 102 -3.80 -7.09 1.67
C GLY A 102 -2.91 -6.47 0.60
N PHE A 103 -2.72 -5.18 0.69
CA PHE A 103 -1.98 -4.39 -0.29
C PHE A 103 -1.03 -3.44 0.44
N GLU A 104 0.17 -3.23 -0.10
CA GLU A 104 1.15 -2.32 0.50
C GLU A 104 0.79 -0.87 0.16
N MET A 105 -0.28 -0.38 0.79
CA MET A 105 -0.78 0.98 0.54
C MET A 105 0.14 2.03 1.16
N GLY A 106 0.54 1.86 2.42
CA GLY A 106 1.32 2.85 3.16
C GLY A 106 2.65 3.19 2.50
N MET A 107 3.55 2.23 2.40
CA MET A 107 4.92 2.48 1.91
C MET A 107 5.02 2.54 0.38
N LEU A 108 4.07 1.98 -0.37
CA LEU A 108 4.15 1.97 -1.83
C LEU A 108 2.96 2.68 -2.49
N GLY A 109 1.74 2.41 -2.06
CA GLY A 109 0.53 2.94 -2.68
C GLY A 109 0.43 4.45 -2.62
N PHE A 110 0.51 5.05 -1.43
CA PHE A 110 0.44 6.51 -1.27
C PHE A 110 1.54 7.26 -2.05
N PRO A 111 2.84 6.89 -1.95
CA PRO A 111 3.88 7.53 -2.75
C PRO A 111 3.68 7.41 -4.26
N LEU A 112 3.28 6.22 -4.75
CA LEU A 112 3.04 6.04 -6.18
C LEU A 112 1.81 6.82 -6.66
N PHE A 113 0.74 6.89 -5.85
CA PHE A 113 -0.44 7.66 -6.20
C PHE A 113 -0.17 9.16 -6.20
N LEU A 114 0.63 9.66 -5.24
CA LEU A 114 1.09 11.04 -5.22
C LEU A 114 1.84 11.42 -6.51
N LEU A 115 2.75 10.57 -6.96
CA LEU A 115 3.47 10.76 -8.24
C LEU A 115 2.54 10.64 -9.46
N LEU A 116 1.53 9.76 -9.40
CA LEU A 116 0.58 9.55 -10.48
C LEU A 116 -0.39 10.72 -10.63
N SER A 117 -0.98 11.18 -9.53
CA SER A 117 -2.18 12.03 -9.54
C SER A 117 -1.99 13.39 -8.87
N GLY A 118 -0.91 13.59 -8.10
CA GLY A 118 -0.63 14.83 -7.37
C GLY A 118 -1.32 14.90 -6.01
N GLN A 119 -0.91 15.88 -5.20
CA GLN A 119 -1.35 16.05 -3.81
C GLN A 119 -2.86 16.29 -3.70
N GLU A 120 -3.43 17.05 -4.64
CA GLU A 120 -4.85 17.42 -4.63
C GLU A 120 -5.81 16.22 -4.77
N ARG A 121 -5.31 15.08 -5.24
CA ARG A 121 -6.10 13.86 -5.50
C ARG A 121 -5.88 12.76 -4.46
N MET A 122 -5.08 13.04 -3.42
CA MET A 122 -4.75 12.04 -2.39
C MET A 122 -5.97 11.52 -1.62
N GLY A 123 -7.06 12.26 -1.57
CA GLY A 123 -8.32 11.80 -1.01
C GLY A 123 -8.87 10.53 -1.67
N SER A 124 -8.68 10.36 -2.99
CA SER A 124 -9.17 9.17 -3.70
C SER A 124 -8.48 7.89 -3.23
N ILE A 125 -7.15 7.92 -2.98
CA ILE A 125 -6.44 6.74 -2.47
C ILE A 125 -6.73 6.51 -0.99
N ALA A 126 -6.97 7.57 -0.19
CA ALA A 126 -7.35 7.44 1.21
C ALA A 126 -8.70 6.72 1.37
N VAL A 127 -9.69 7.04 0.52
CA VAL A 127 -10.99 6.35 0.50
C VAL A 127 -10.83 4.86 0.20
N VAL A 128 -10.00 4.52 -0.78
CA VAL A 128 -9.69 3.12 -1.14
C VAL A 128 -8.97 2.41 0.02
N ASP A 129 -8.02 3.08 0.65
CA ASP A 129 -7.25 2.51 1.76
C ASP A 129 -8.10 2.26 3.01
N LEU A 130 -9.15 3.04 3.26
CA LEU A 130 -10.01 2.91 4.44
C LEU A 130 -10.56 1.48 4.59
N GLY A 131 -11.07 0.87 3.52
CA GLY A 131 -11.59 -0.50 3.56
C GLY A 131 -10.50 -1.54 3.83
N GLN A 132 -9.30 -1.32 3.29
CA GLN A 132 -8.15 -2.16 3.54
C GLN A 132 -7.62 -2.02 4.97
N GLU A 133 -7.49 -0.80 5.48
CA GLU A 133 -7.03 -0.54 6.85
C GLU A 133 -7.92 -1.26 7.87
N ILE A 134 -9.24 -1.20 7.70
CA ILE A 134 -10.19 -1.95 8.52
C ILE A 134 -9.86 -3.45 8.46
N PHE A 135 -9.67 -4.01 7.27
CA PHE A 135 -9.34 -5.42 7.11
C PHE A 135 -7.99 -5.77 7.75
N VAL A 136 -6.96 -4.99 7.48
CA VAL A 136 -5.57 -5.28 7.91
C VAL A 136 -5.47 -5.24 9.43
N PHE A 137 -6.02 -4.23 10.09
CA PHE A 137 -5.86 -4.07 11.53
C PHE A 137 -6.85 -4.90 12.37
N THR A 138 -7.96 -5.36 11.79
CA THR A 138 -8.92 -6.21 12.52
C THR A 138 -8.72 -7.70 12.24
N ILE A 139 -8.65 -8.10 10.99
CA ILE A 139 -8.68 -9.51 10.57
C ILE A 139 -7.29 -10.02 10.21
N TYR A 140 -6.60 -9.31 9.31
CA TYR A 140 -5.35 -9.79 8.73
C TYR A 140 -4.25 -9.99 9.77
N LEU A 141 -3.92 -8.97 10.55
CA LEU A 141 -2.88 -9.05 11.59
C LEU A 141 -3.25 -10.01 12.71
N PHE A 142 -4.54 -10.05 13.10
CA PHE A 142 -5.01 -11.00 14.12
C PHE A 142 -4.83 -12.45 13.65
N MET A 143 -5.28 -12.77 12.44
CA MET A 143 -5.14 -14.12 11.86
C MET A 143 -3.69 -14.48 11.58
N LEU A 144 -2.88 -13.51 11.12
CA LEU A 144 -1.46 -13.72 10.87
C LEU A 144 -0.71 -14.09 12.16
N ARG A 145 -0.95 -13.37 13.24
CA ARG A 145 -0.38 -13.67 14.57
C ARG A 145 -0.81 -15.05 15.07
N ARG A 146 -2.08 -15.41 14.88
CA ARG A 146 -2.61 -16.72 15.27
C ARG A 146 -1.93 -17.86 14.49
N GLU A 147 -1.82 -17.73 13.18
CA GLU A 147 -1.14 -18.72 12.31
C GLU A 147 0.35 -18.88 12.67
N THR A 148 1.00 -17.81 13.11
CA THR A 148 2.44 -17.81 13.44
C THR A 148 2.73 -18.12 14.91
N GLY A 149 1.72 -18.48 15.69
CA GLY A 149 1.89 -18.93 17.10
C GLY A 149 2.25 -17.80 18.08
N SER A 150 2.06 -16.55 17.71
CA SER A 150 2.23 -15.43 18.63
C SER A 150 1.22 -15.51 19.78
N ARG A 151 1.72 -15.50 21.03
CA ARG A 151 0.90 -15.59 22.25
C ARG A 151 0.43 -14.22 22.77
N GLN A 152 0.46 -13.19 21.93
CA GLN A 152 -0.03 -11.87 22.35
C GLN A 152 -1.52 -11.92 22.70
N SER A 153 -1.87 -11.34 23.82
CA SER A 153 -3.27 -11.19 24.23
C SER A 153 -4.00 -10.17 23.36
N LEU A 154 -5.33 -10.30 23.23
CA LEU A 154 -6.15 -9.32 22.47
C LEU A 154 -5.96 -7.88 22.98
N PRO A 155 -5.91 -7.59 24.31
CA PRO A 155 -5.66 -6.24 24.81
C PRO A 155 -4.30 -5.67 24.38
N GLU A 156 -3.26 -6.49 24.35
CA GLU A 156 -1.92 -6.06 23.89
C GLU A 156 -1.93 -5.74 22.40
N ALA A 157 -2.60 -6.57 21.60
CA ALA A 157 -2.76 -6.33 20.16
C ALA A 157 -3.52 -5.02 19.87
N VAL A 158 -4.62 -4.78 20.56
CA VAL A 158 -5.40 -3.54 20.46
C VAL A 158 -4.57 -2.33 20.89
N ARG A 159 -3.82 -2.44 21.99
CA ARG A 159 -2.94 -1.36 22.47
C ARG A 159 -1.86 -1.00 21.47
N GLU A 160 -1.30 -1.99 20.80
CA GLU A 160 -0.28 -1.78 19.74
C GLU A 160 -0.87 -1.06 18.54
N VAL A 161 -2.07 -1.47 18.09
CA VAL A 161 -2.80 -0.82 16.99
C VAL A 161 -3.09 0.65 17.31
N ILE A 162 -3.67 0.92 18.51
CA ILE A 162 -4.01 2.30 18.92
C ILE A 162 -2.77 3.20 19.07
N LYS A 163 -1.62 2.63 19.39
CA LYS A 163 -0.36 3.37 19.50
C LYS A 163 0.39 3.53 18.18
N ASN A 164 -0.10 2.92 17.11
CA ASN A 164 0.52 3.03 15.78
C ASN A 164 0.31 4.45 15.22
N PRO A 165 1.39 5.20 14.90
CA PRO A 165 1.25 6.56 14.37
C PRO A 165 0.43 6.65 13.07
N VAL A 166 0.48 5.63 12.22
CA VAL A 166 -0.33 5.53 10.99
C VAL A 166 -1.81 5.48 11.35
N ILE A 167 -2.20 4.62 12.29
CA ILE A 167 -3.60 4.51 12.75
C ILE A 167 -4.07 5.81 13.40
N ILE A 168 -3.23 6.44 14.22
CA ILE A 168 -3.53 7.74 14.80
C ILE A 168 -3.79 8.77 13.70
N ALA A 169 -2.96 8.80 12.66
CA ALA A 169 -3.12 9.71 11.51
C ALA A 169 -4.43 9.44 10.75
N VAL A 170 -4.77 8.16 10.48
CA VAL A 170 -6.05 7.78 9.87
C VAL A 170 -7.22 8.27 10.71
N LEU A 171 -7.22 7.98 12.02
CA LEU A 171 -8.33 8.34 12.92
C LEU A 171 -8.47 9.86 13.05
N LEU A 172 -7.38 10.60 13.16
CA LEU A 172 -7.41 12.07 13.22
C LEU A 172 -7.86 12.67 11.88
N GLY A 173 -7.33 12.19 10.76
CA GLY A 173 -7.75 12.63 9.43
C GLY A 173 -9.23 12.34 9.17
N LEU A 174 -9.70 11.14 9.52
CA LEU A 174 -11.10 10.74 9.42
C LEU A 174 -12.00 11.65 10.30
N LEU A 175 -11.60 11.91 11.55
CA LEU A 175 -12.34 12.76 12.46
C LEU A 175 -12.49 14.19 11.88
N VAL A 176 -11.40 14.78 11.41
CA VAL A 176 -11.38 16.13 10.81
C VAL A 176 -12.21 16.15 9.51
N GLY A 177 -12.10 15.13 8.66
CA GLY A 177 -12.86 15.04 7.42
C GLY A 177 -14.36 14.85 7.64
N VAL A 178 -14.78 13.89 8.47
CA VAL A 178 -16.19 13.59 8.76
C VAL A 178 -16.90 14.76 9.47
N THR A 179 -16.21 15.45 10.38
CA THR A 179 -16.78 16.64 11.06
C THR A 179 -16.89 17.86 10.14
N GLY A 180 -16.31 17.82 8.94
CA GLY A 180 -16.26 18.95 8.02
C GLY A 180 -15.27 20.06 8.46
N LEU A 181 -14.52 19.85 9.54
CA LEU A 181 -13.54 20.82 10.03
C LEU A 181 -12.48 21.12 8.97
N GLY A 182 -12.08 20.13 8.18
CA GLY A 182 -11.15 20.32 7.06
C GLY A 182 -11.66 21.33 6.03
N ARG A 183 -12.96 21.29 5.71
CA ARG A 183 -13.58 22.28 4.81
C ARG A 183 -13.64 23.68 5.43
N LEU A 184 -13.94 23.77 6.73
CA LEU A 184 -13.96 25.05 7.44
C LEU A 184 -12.57 25.69 7.53
N MET A 185 -11.51 24.87 7.57
CA MET A 185 -10.13 25.34 7.58
C MET A 185 -9.63 25.74 6.19
N ALA A 186 -10.22 25.21 5.12
CA ALA A 186 -9.80 25.47 3.75
C ALA A 186 -9.83 26.98 3.45
N GLY A 187 -8.72 27.53 2.91
CA GLY A 187 -8.58 28.96 2.63
C GLY A 187 -8.40 29.86 3.85
N THR A 188 -8.26 29.29 5.06
CA THR A 188 -7.89 30.04 6.26
C THR A 188 -6.39 29.90 6.56
N LEU A 189 -5.82 30.85 7.32
CA LEU A 189 -4.43 30.75 7.78
C LEU A 189 -4.15 29.44 8.53
N ALA A 190 -5.10 28.94 9.31
CA ALA A 190 -4.95 27.69 10.03
C ALA A 190 -4.83 26.49 9.06
N GLY A 191 -5.65 26.45 7.99
CA GLY A 191 -5.55 25.45 6.95
C GLY A 191 -4.23 25.52 6.20
N GLU A 192 -3.80 26.73 5.78
CA GLU A 192 -2.51 26.92 5.11
C GLU A 192 -1.31 26.46 5.95
N VAL A 193 -1.34 26.72 7.27
CA VAL A 193 -0.31 26.26 8.20
C VAL A 193 -0.31 24.73 8.31
N VAL A 194 -1.48 24.10 8.46
CA VAL A 194 -1.58 22.64 8.52
C VAL A 194 -1.07 22.01 7.23
N ASP A 195 -1.51 22.51 6.06
CA ASP A 195 -1.05 22.01 4.76
C ASP A 195 0.45 22.22 4.55
N GLY A 196 0.96 23.37 4.94
CA GLY A 196 2.39 23.68 4.88
C GLY A 196 3.23 22.73 5.75
N VAL A 197 2.81 22.48 6.99
CA VAL A 197 3.51 21.54 7.89
C VAL A 197 3.42 20.12 7.33
N CYS A 198 2.24 19.67 6.94
CA CYS A 198 2.05 18.33 6.36
C CYS A 198 2.90 18.17 5.10
N GLY A 199 2.86 19.10 4.17
CA GLY A 199 3.63 19.06 2.94
C GLY A 199 5.13 19.04 3.18
N PHE A 200 5.65 19.87 4.09
CA PHE A 200 7.07 19.91 4.42
C PHE A 200 7.57 18.61 5.05
N VAL A 201 6.86 18.10 6.07
CA VAL A 201 7.26 16.85 6.75
C VAL A 201 7.12 15.63 5.86
N SER A 202 6.10 15.58 5.01
CA SER A 202 5.84 14.46 4.11
C SER A 202 6.73 14.43 2.86
N ALA A 203 7.34 15.55 2.47
CA ALA A 203 8.11 15.68 1.23
C ALA A 203 9.17 14.57 0.99
N PRO A 204 9.98 14.14 1.98
CA PRO A 204 11.02 13.12 1.77
C PRO A 204 10.46 11.69 1.72
N THR A 205 9.18 11.47 2.07
CA THR A 205 8.59 10.13 2.28
C THR A 205 8.79 9.22 1.08
N ALA A 206 8.40 9.65 -0.12
CA ALA A 206 8.47 8.83 -1.32
C ALA A 206 9.92 8.39 -1.65
N ALA A 207 10.88 9.30 -1.57
CA ALA A 207 12.27 9.00 -1.87
C ALA A 207 12.87 8.03 -0.85
N LEU A 208 12.67 8.27 0.45
CA LEU A 208 13.18 7.44 1.53
C LEU A 208 12.59 6.01 1.50
N ILE A 209 11.31 5.89 1.19
CA ILE A 209 10.66 4.59 1.01
C ILE A 209 11.28 3.84 -0.16
N LEU A 210 11.38 4.48 -1.34
CA LEU A 210 11.92 3.85 -2.53
C LEU A 210 13.40 3.44 -2.34
N PHE A 211 14.22 4.22 -1.62
CA PHE A 211 15.57 3.83 -1.25
C PHE A 211 15.56 2.56 -0.35
N SER A 212 14.68 2.53 0.65
CA SER A 212 14.56 1.37 1.55
C SER A 212 14.11 0.11 0.81
N ILE A 213 13.12 0.23 -0.08
CA ILE A 213 12.65 -0.87 -0.93
C ILE A 213 13.79 -1.34 -1.85
N GLY A 214 14.50 -0.41 -2.50
CA GLY A 214 15.62 -0.72 -3.38
C GLY A 214 16.74 -1.48 -2.66
N TYR A 215 17.05 -1.10 -1.42
CA TYR A 215 18.00 -1.82 -0.58
C TYR A 215 17.55 -3.26 -0.29
N ASP A 216 16.26 -3.47 -0.01
CA ASP A 216 15.70 -4.77 0.34
C ASP A 216 15.48 -5.69 -0.86
N LEU A 217 15.50 -5.18 -2.09
CA LEU A 217 15.32 -6.00 -3.28
C LEU A 217 16.36 -7.12 -3.33
N ARG A 218 15.92 -8.34 -3.11
CA ARG A 218 16.74 -9.56 -3.17
C ARG A 218 16.20 -10.47 -4.25
N LEU A 219 17.10 -11.00 -5.08
CA LEU A 219 16.75 -11.96 -6.11
C LEU A 219 17.61 -13.22 -5.91
N ASP A 220 17.01 -14.27 -5.35
CA ASP A 220 17.62 -15.60 -5.25
C ASP A 220 17.05 -16.50 -6.34
N ARG A 221 17.93 -17.02 -7.22
CA ARG A 221 17.54 -17.90 -8.32
C ARG A 221 16.87 -19.19 -7.85
N ARG A 222 17.19 -19.67 -6.64
CA ARG A 222 16.61 -20.89 -6.06
C ARG A 222 15.13 -20.72 -5.74
N LEU A 223 14.74 -19.54 -5.29
CA LEU A 223 13.37 -19.22 -4.88
C LEU A 223 12.54 -18.61 -6.02
N LEU A 224 13.20 -18.20 -7.12
CA LEU A 224 12.59 -17.43 -8.20
C LEU A 224 11.34 -18.08 -8.78
N SER A 225 11.40 -19.37 -9.13
CA SER A 225 10.27 -20.08 -9.75
C SER A 225 9.06 -20.16 -8.80
N ARG A 226 9.30 -20.47 -7.53
CA ARG A 226 8.25 -20.56 -6.51
C ARG A 226 7.63 -19.20 -6.22
N ALA A 227 8.45 -18.16 -6.05
CA ALA A 227 7.99 -16.80 -5.81
C ALA A 227 7.23 -16.24 -7.03
N MET A 228 7.69 -16.48 -8.26
CA MET A 228 7.02 -16.09 -9.49
C MET A 228 5.62 -16.70 -9.60
N LYS A 229 5.49 -18.01 -9.34
CA LYS A 229 4.18 -18.68 -9.33
C LYS A 229 3.22 -18.05 -8.31
N THR A 230 3.73 -17.69 -7.12
CA THR A 230 2.92 -17.03 -6.08
C THR A 230 2.49 -15.63 -6.51
N VAL A 231 3.38 -14.83 -7.13
CA VAL A 231 3.06 -13.49 -7.66
C VAL A 231 2.02 -13.59 -8.77
N LEU A 232 2.20 -14.50 -9.73
CA LEU A 232 1.24 -14.67 -10.83
C LEU A 232 -0.13 -15.17 -10.33
N LEU A 233 -0.16 -16.09 -9.37
CA LEU A 233 -1.39 -16.53 -8.72
C LEU A 233 -2.10 -15.36 -8.04
N ARG A 234 -1.36 -14.54 -7.26
CA ARG A 234 -1.90 -13.33 -6.65
C ARG A 234 -2.50 -12.39 -7.71
N LEU A 235 -1.72 -12.04 -8.74
CA LEU A 235 -2.19 -11.13 -9.79
C LEU A 235 -3.46 -11.65 -10.46
N ALA A 236 -3.53 -12.95 -10.79
CA ALA A 236 -4.73 -13.54 -11.37
C ALA A 236 -5.94 -13.42 -10.42
N CYS A 237 -5.79 -13.80 -9.13
CA CYS A 237 -6.87 -13.73 -8.16
C CYS A 237 -7.32 -12.28 -7.92
N VAL A 238 -6.36 -11.34 -7.75
CA VAL A 238 -6.64 -9.93 -7.49
C VAL A 238 -7.32 -9.28 -8.69
N LEU A 239 -6.85 -9.53 -9.92
CA LEU A 239 -7.46 -8.95 -11.12
C LEU A 239 -8.86 -9.53 -11.37
N LEU A 240 -9.10 -10.81 -11.13
CA LEU A 240 -10.42 -11.41 -11.31
C LEU A 240 -11.42 -10.92 -10.25
N ILE A 241 -11.08 -11.06 -8.96
CA ILE A 241 -12.01 -10.68 -7.88
C ILE A 241 -12.02 -9.17 -7.69
N GLY A 242 -10.86 -8.56 -7.54
CA GLY A 242 -10.74 -7.13 -7.31
C GLY A 242 -11.19 -6.32 -8.52
N GLY A 243 -10.77 -6.70 -9.73
CA GLY A 243 -11.22 -6.07 -10.98
C GLY A 243 -12.72 -6.22 -11.19
N GLY A 244 -13.28 -7.42 -10.97
CA GLY A 244 -14.72 -7.68 -11.08
C GLY A 244 -15.53 -6.85 -10.09
N LEU A 245 -15.13 -6.80 -8.81
CA LEU A 245 -15.82 -5.99 -7.79
C LEU A 245 -15.64 -4.49 -8.03
N THR A 246 -14.47 -4.05 -8.51
CA THR A 246 -14.27 -2.65 -8.93
C THR A 246 -15.19 -2.28 -10.08
N PHE A 247 -15.33 -3.14 -11.09
CA PHE A 247 -16.29 -2.91 -12.18
C PHE A 247 -17.72 -2.80 -11.68
N LEU A 248 -18.16 -3.68 -10.77
CA LEU A 248 -19.49 -3.63 -10.16
C LEU A 248 -19.70 -2.36 -9.32
N LEU A 249 -18.68 -1.91 -8.59
CA LEU A 249 -18.73 -0.68 -7.80
C LEU A 249 -19.09 0.52 -8.68
N PHE A 250 -18.42 0.68 -9.83
CA PHE A 250 -18.70 1.80 -10.76
C PHE A 250 -20.01 1.70 -11.53
N GLN A 251 -20.80 0.62 -11.32
CA GLN A 251 -22.22 0.58 -11.72
C GLN A 251 -23.14 1.17 -10.63
N LEU A 252 -22.65 1.30 -9.39
CA LEU A 252 -23.43 1.74 -8.23
C LEU A 252 -23.15 3.20 -7.84
N ILE A 253 -21.96 3.71 -8.15
CA ILE A 253 -21.53 5.06 -7.81
C ILE A 253 -21.20 5.87 -9.08
N PRO A 254 -21.24 7.22 -9.02
CA PRO A 254 -20.78 8.06 -10.11
C PRO A 254 -19.33 7.78 -10.50
N TYR A 255 -19.05 7.86 -11.80
CA TYR A 255 -17.68 7.65 -12.29
C TYR A 255 -16.76 8.78 -11.85
N ASP A 256 -15.74 8.43 -11.09
CA ASP A 256 -14.59 9.29 -10.73
C ASP A 256 -13.31 8.66 -11.29
N PRO A 257 -12.63 9.33 -12.25
CA PRO A 257 -11.43 8.79 -12.86
C PRO A 257 -10.25 8.64 -11.88
N PHE A 258 -10.14 9.49 -10.86
CA PHE A 258 -9.07 9.39 -9.88
C PHE A 258 -9.32 8.29 -8.86
N LEU A 259 -10.58 8.06 -8.50
CA LEU A 259 -10.99 6.91 -7.70
C LEU A 259 -10.72 5.59 -8.46
N LEU A 260 -11.04 5.53 -9.76
CA LEU A 260 -10.70 4.37 -10.58
C LEU A 260 -9.18 4.14 -10.64
N LEU A 261 -8.38 5.19 -10.82
CA LEU A 261 -6.92 5.08 -10.79
C LEU A 261 -6.41 4.60 -9.42
N ALA A 262 -7.00 5.03 -8.31
CA ALA A 262 -6.65 4.58 -6.97
C ALA A 262 -6.98 3.09 -6.78
N MET A 263 -8.17 2.65 -7.21
CA MET A 263 -8.57 1.24 -7.20
C MET A 263 -7.63 0.37 -8.05
N LEU A 264 -7.34 0.78 -9.29
CA LEU A 264 -6.42 0.07 -10.17
C LEU A 264 -5.01 0.02 -9.60
N LEU A 265 -4.52 1.12 -9.01
CA LEU A 265 -3.22 1.12 -8.34
C LEU A 265 -3.21 0.13 -7.18
N MET A 266 -4.22 0.13 -6.31
CA MET A 266 -4.32 -0.83 -5.20
C MET A 266 -4.21 -2.27 -5.72
N LEU A 267 -4.94 -2.63 -6.78
CA LEU A 267 -4.96 -3.99 -7.31
C LEU A 267 -3.59 -4.47 -7.84
N VAL A 268 -2.70 -3.57 -8.21
CA VAL A 268 -1.37 -3.94 -8.70
C VAL A 268 -0.29 -3.90 -7.62
N LEU A 269 -0.61 -3.47 -6.39
CA LEU A 269 0.35 -3.43 -5.28
C LEU A 269 0.70 -4.83 -4.75
N PRO A 270 1.92 -5.03 -4.20
CA PRO A 270 2.30 -6.28 -3.56
C PRO A 270 1.55 -6.48 -2.24
N ALA A 271 1.70 -7.64 -1.63
CA ALA A 271 1.21 -7.89 -0.27
C ALA A 271 1.95 -7.02 0.76
N PRO A 272 1.39 -6.84 1.98
CA PRO A 272 1.99 -5.99 3.01
C PRO A 272 3.41 -6.41 3.38
N PHE A 273 4.32 -5.44 3.48
CA PHE A 273 5.73 -5.66 3.81
C PHE A 273 5.98 -6.13 5.26
N VAL A 274 4.93 -6.23 6.05
CA VAL A 274 4.98 -6.81 7.40
C VAL A 274 5.15 -8.34 7.40
N LEU A 275 4.81 -9.03 6.31
CA LEU A 275 4.79 -10.50 6.24
C LEU A 275 6.09 -11.19 6.67
N PRO A 276 7.30 -10.75 6.28
CA PRO A 276 8.54 -11.42 6.69
C PRO A 276 8.75 -11.42 8.21
N VAL A 277 8.22 -10.41 8.92
CA VAL A 277 8.34 -10.29 10.38
C VAL A 277 7.60 -11.42 11.09
N TYR A 278 6.54 -11.95 10.47
CA TYR A 278 5.70 -13.02 11.01
C TYR A 278 6.03 -14.40 10.45
N SER A 279 7.13 -14.55 9.71
CA SER A 279 7.54 -15.85 9.19
C SER A 279 8.04 -16.76 10.31
N GLN A 280 7.62 -18.04 10.30
CA GLN A 280 7.92 -19.01 11.36
C GLN A 280 9.34 -19.57 11.29
N SER A 281 10.01 -19.44 10.14
CA SER A 281 11.37 -19.93 9.93
C SER A 281 12.18 -18.96 9.07
N PRO A 282 13.53 -18.99 9.18
CA PRO A 282 14.40 -18.19 8.31
C PRO A 282 14.16 -18.48 6.82
N GLN A 283 13.89 -19.72 6.45
CA GLN A 283 13.63 -20.12 5.06
C GLN A 283 12.32 -19.53 4.52
N GLU A 284 11.28 -19.47 5.37
CA GLU A 284 10.02 -18.84 5.01
C GLU A 284 10.17 -17.31 4.90
N ALA A 285 10.91 -16.68 5.82
CA ALA A 285 11.21 -15.25 5.77
C ALA A 285 11.98 -14.87 4.49
N GLU A 286 12.95 -15.71 4.07
CA GLU A 286 13.69 -15.53 2.84
C GLU A 286 12.77 -15.65 1.61
N PHE A 287 11.92 -16.67 1.59
CA PHE A 287 10.94 -16.85 0.52
C PHE A 287 9.96 -15.68 0.44
N VAL A 288 9.38 -15.26 1.56
CA VAL A 288 8.43 -14.13 1.61
C VAL A 288 9.11 -12.84 1.17
N SER A 289 10.35 -12.58 1.59
CA SER A 289 11.13 -11.42 1.14
C SER A 289 11.39 -11.44 -0.36
N MET A 290 11.70 -12.61 -0.94
CA MET A 290 11.85 -12.81 -2.38
C MET A 290 10.53 -12.56 -3.13
N TYR A 291 9.43 -13.10 -2.61
CA TYR A 291 8.08 -12.92 -3.16
C TYR A 291 7.68 -11.42 -3.16
N LEU A 292 7.92 -10.70 -2.07
CA LEU A 292 7.63 -9.27 -1.97
C LEU A 292 8.51 -8.44 -2.92
N SER A 293 9.79 -8.79 -3.06
CA SER A 293 10.71 -8.15 -4.01
C SER A 293 10.20 -8.29 -5.46
N LEU A 294 9.82 -9.50 -5.86
CA LEU A 294 9.23 -9.73 -7.18
C LEU A 294 7.88 -9.02 -7.33
N GLY A 295 7.01 -9.10 -6.33
CA GLY A 295 5.73 -8.40 -6.32
C GLY A 295 5.91 -6.91 -6.53
N THR A 296 6.86 -6.29 -5.85
CA THR A 296 7.19 -4.86 -6.01
C THR A 296 7.68 -4.54 -7.43
N MET A 297 8.53 -5.39 -8.01
CA MET A 297 8.98 -5.20 -9.40
C MET A 297 7.80 -5.25 -10.38
N PHE A 298 6.89 -6.23 -10.22
CA PHE A 298 5.67 -6.31 -11.01
C PHE A 298 4.76 -5.10 -10.80
N SER A 299 4.62 -4.64 -9.56
CA SER A 299 3.83 -3.43 -9.25
C SER A 299 4.36 -2.20 -9.97
N ILE A 300 5.69 -2.01 -10.02
CA ILE A 300 6.31 -0.88 -10.73
C ILE A 300 6.09 -1.00 -12.25
N LEU A 301 6.19 -2.20 -12.82
CA LEU A 301 5.90 -2.43 -14.24
C LEU A 301 4.43 -2.12 -14.56
N LEU A 302 3.50 -2.60 -13.74
CA LEU A 302 2.06 -2.32 -13.91
C LEU A 302 1.72 -0.86 -13.63
N TYR A 303 2.42 -0.20 -12.70
CA TYR A 303 2.32 1.23 -12.49
C TYR A 303 2.73 2.03 -13.74
N ALA A 304 3.77 1.61 -14.45
CA ALA A 304 4.12 2.22 -15.73
C ALA A 304 2.97 2.08 -16.76
N VAL A 305 2.28 0.93 -16.78
CA VAL A 305 1.07 0.76 -17.60
C VAL A 305 -0.04 1.73 -17.16
N LEU A 306 -0.25 1.91 -15.85
CA LEU A 306 -1.24 2.87 -15.34
C LEU A 306 -0.94 4.30 -15.79
N ILE A 307 0.33 4.71 -15.84
CA ILE A 307 0.72 6.03 -16.36
C ILE A 307 0.34 6.16 -17.85
N ILE A 308 0.52 5.10 -18.64
CA ILE A 308 0.19 5.11 -20.08
C ILE A 308 -1.32 5.24 -20.29
N ILE A 309 -2.12 4.50 -19.51
CA ILE A 309 -3.57 4.49 -19.67
C ILE A 309 -4.27 5.65 -18.95
N LYS A 310 -3.59 6.35 -18.01
CA LYS A 310 -4.17 7.48 -17.28
C LYS A 310 -4.83 8.53 -18.19
N PRO A 311 -4.24 9.00 -19.31
CA PRO A 311 -4.91 9.96 -20.19
C PRO A 311 -6.22 9.42 -20.80
N MET A 312 -6.36 8.10 -20.95
CA MET A 312 -7.60 7.47 -21.45
C MET A 312 -8.69 7.39 -20.37
N ILE A 313 -8.28 7.40 -19.10
CA ILE A 313 -9.18 7.33 -17.93
C ILE A 313 -9.64 8.72 -17.51
N VAL A 314 -8.74 9.70 -17.55
CA VAL A 314 -8.98 11.06 -17.03
C VAL A 314 -9.51 12.00 -18.12
N GLY A 315 -9.31 11.67 -19.40
CA GLY A 315 -9.72 12.46 -20.56
C GLY A 315 -8.62 13.42 -21.00
#